data_264217e5f06af707b20e924b96a235d2
#
_entry.id   264217e5f06af707b20e924b96a235d2
#
_cell.length_a   1.000
_cell.length_b   1.000
_cell.length_c   1.000
_cell.angle_alpha   90.00
_cell.angle_beta   90.00
_cell.angle_gamma   90.00
#
_symmetry.space_group_name_H-M   'P 1'
#
loop_
_entity.id
_entity.type
_entity.pdbx_description
1 polymer ?
#
loop_
_entity_poly.entity_id
_entity_poly.type
_entity_poly.pdbx_seq_one_letter_code
_entity_poly.pdbx_strand_id
1 'polypeptide(L)'
;TIHQGSLIDTPDGNEWWTIMQQDVGCLGRFPNLQPVKWTDDWPIVGNKGVPYETTNKPVTGAATKRQPLPTNDNFRSYPLGMQWQWNHNPDNSAWSLLERPGWLRLRTSATVSRLTQARNMLTQRIYAFEKSASMGTIRLDVSKLQEGDYAGICIFLDPYSMLAVRVKDRQKQLVWRQDTLRVHDNFTPSERAEAVEIGDVIYLRATIS
;
A
#
# COMPACT_ATOMS: atom_id res chain seq x y z
N THR A 1 6.97 -17.75 -8.71
CA THR A 1 7.93 -18.58 -7.95
C THR A 1 7.71 -18.35 -6.47
N ILE A 2 7.69 -19.43 -5.67
CA ILE A 2 7.65 -19.38 -4.20
C ILE A 2 9.07 -19.55 -3.71
N HIS A 3 9.51 -18.69 -2.79
CA HIS A 3 10.88 -18.70 -2.30
C HIS A 3 10.97 -18.09 -0.89
N GLN A 4 12.13 -18.24 -0.26
CA GLN A 4 12.45 -17.70 1.07
C GLN A 4 11.36 -17.99 2.10
N GLY A 5 11.62 -18.88 3.00
CA GLY A 5 10.63 -19.28 4.00
C GLY A 5 11.25 -19.89 5.23
N SER A 6 10.38 -20.28 6.14
CA SER A 6 10.73 -20.96 7.38
C SER A 6 9.93 -22.23 7.51
N LEU A 7 10.54 -23.25 8.08
CA LEU A 7 9.87 -24.48 8.49
C LEU A 7 9.32 -24.31 9.90
N ILE A 8 8.14 -24.87 10.11
CA ILE A 8 7.46 -24.89 11.41
C ILE A 8 6.66 -26.18 11.55
N ASP A 9 6.65 -26.78 12.71
CA ASP A 9 5.77 -27.88 13.05
C ASP A 9 4.51 -27.40 13.78
N THR A 10 3.48 -28.24 13.78
CA THR A 10 2.30 -28.02 14.62
C THR A 10 2.66 -28.22 16.10
N PRO A 11 1.90 -27.63 17.05
CA PRO A 11 2.19 -27.74 18.48
C PRO A 11 2.26 -29.17 19.02
N ASP A 12 1.64 -30.13 18.33
CA ASP A 12 1.69 -31.55 18.64
C ASP A 12 2.83 -32.31 17.92
N GLY A 13 3.59 -31.58 17.07
CA GLY A 13 4.71 -32.13 16.31
C GLY A 13 4.33 -33.09 15.16
N ASN A 14 3.04 -33.25 14.86
CA ASN A 14 2.58 -34.23 13.89
C ASN A 14 2.67 -33.79 12.43
N GLU A 15 2.58 -32.48 12.19
CA GLU A 15 2.61 -31.91 10.85
C GLU A 15 3.70 -30.86 10.71
N TRP A 16 4.33 -30.84 9.56
CA TRP A 16 5.30 -29.83 9.19
C TRP A 16 4.77 -28.93 8.08
N TRP A 17 5.04 -27.66 8.22
CA TRP A 17 4.61 -26.63 7.28
C TRP A 17 5.74 -25.68 6.97
N THR A 18 5.64 -24.98 5.85
CA THR A 18 6.51 -23.86 5.52
C THR A 18 5.68 -22.65 5.14
N ILE A 19 6.10 -21.48 5.60
CA ILE A 19 5.58 -20.19 5.13
C ILE A 19 6.64 -19.61 4.21
N MET A 20 6.31 -19.48 2.95
CA MET A 20 7.19 -18.97 1.91
C MET A 20 6.61 -17.69 1.31
N GLN A 21 7.42 -16.91 0.61
CA GLN A 21 6.97 -15.72 -0.08
C GLN A 21 6.65 -16.04 -1.55
N GLN A 22 5.61 -15.40 -2.05
CA GLN A 22 5.26 -15.38 -3.47
C GLN A 22 5.15 -13.95 -3.93
N ASP A 23 5.89 -13.57 -4.96
CA ASP A 23 5.75 -12.26 -5.60
C ASP A 23 4.52 -12.25 -6.52
N VAL A 24 3.63 -11.29 -6.31
CA VAL A 24 2.37 -11.14 -7.05
C VAL A 24 2.32 -9.75 -7.67
N GLY A 25 3.21 -9.48 -8.62
CA GLY A 25 3.25 -8.23 -9.37
C GLY A 25 3.18 -6.98 -8.50
N CYS A 26 2.26 -6.09 -8.82
CA CYS A 26 2.07 -4.82 -8.09
C CYS A 26 1.47 -4.99 -6.68
N LEU A 27 0.99 -6.17 -6.33
CA LEU A 27 0.45 -6.45 -5.00
C LEU A 27 1.55 -6.77 -3.98
N GLY A 28 2.78 -6.98 -4.44
CA GLY A 28 3.95 -7.27 -3.61
C GLY A 28 4.07 -8.73 -3.22
N ARG A 29 4.59 -8.99 -2.02
CA ARG A 29 4.89 -10.33 -1.53
C ARG A 29 3.81 -10.85 -0.62
N PHE A 30 3.28 -12.03 -0.95
CA PHE A 30 2.28 -12.72 -0.16
C PHE A 30 2.88 -13.92 0.56
N PRO A 31 2.52 -14.16 1.83
CA PRO A 31 2.85 -15.40 2.49
C PRO A 31 2.06 -16.55 1.85
N ASN A 32 2.74 -17.62 1.54
CA ASN A 32 2.18 -18.84 0.99
C ASN A 32 2.48 -20.00 1.95
N LEU A 33 1.44 -20.61 2.50
CA LEU A 33 1.54 -21.72 3.44
C LEU A 33 1.50 -23.02 2.66
N GLN A 34 2.52 -23.87 2.83
CA GLN A 34 2.62 -25.17 2.17
C GLN A 34 2.88 -26.28 3.19
N PRO A 35 2.24 -27.45 3.04
CA PRO A 35 2.59 -28.61 3.83
C PRO A 35 3.96 -29.13 3.44
N VAL A 36 4.66 -29.70 4.42
CA VAL A 36 5.99 -30.31 4.25
C VAL A 36 5.95 -31.76 4.68
N LYS A 37 6.52 -32.63 3.87
CA LYS A 37 6.74 -34.04 4.19
C LYS A 37 8.23 -34.31 4.24
N TRP A 38 8.69 -34.92 5.33
CA TRP A 38 10.07 -35.37 5.44
C TRP A 38 10.26 -36.70 4.70
N THR A 39 11.30 -36.78 3.90
CA THR A 39 11.70 -38.00 3.17
C THR A 39 13.23 -38.10 3.24
N ASP A 40 13.75 -39.16 3.84
CA ASP A 40 15.20 -39.38 4.03
C ASP A 40 15.89 -38.13 4.65
N ASP A 41 15.30 -37.61 5.74
CA ASP A 41 15.73 -36.42 6.46
C ASP A 41 15.72 -35.12 5.63
N TRP A 42 15.04 -35.14 4.47
CA TRP A 42 14.92 -33.98 3.61
C TRP A 42 13.48 -33.46 3.54
N PRO A 43 13.23 -32.11 3.71
CA PRO A 43 11.90 -31.53 3.64
C PRO A 43 11.40 -31.38 2.20
N ILE A 44 10.34 -32.07 1.86
CA ILE A 44 9.68 -31.97 0.55
C ILE A 44 8.44 -31.09 0.69
N VAL A 45 8.45 -29.95 0.04
CA VAL A 45 7.37 -28.94 0.08
C VAL A 45 6.27 -29.31 -0.92
N GLY A 46 5.02 -29.19 -0.51
CA GLY A 46 3.87 -29.41 -1.37
C GLY A 46 3.76 -30.85 -1.90
N ASN A 47 3.40 -30.99 -3.16
CA ASN A 47 3.34 -32.29 -3.82
C ASN A 47 4.64 -32.58 -4.56
N LYS A 48 5.53 -33.38 -3.95
CA LYS A 48 6.83 -33.76 -4.55
C LYS A 48 7.66 -32.54 -5.01
N GLY A 49 7.69 -31.47 -4.23
CA GLY A 49 8.41 -30.23 -4.55
C GLY A 49 7.60 -29.23 -5.38
N VAL A 50 6.36 -29.54 -5.74
CA VAL A 50 5.46 -28.61 -6.43
C VAL A 50 4.48 -28.02 -5.41
N PRO A 51 4.46 -26.69 -5.23
CA PRO A 51 3.53 -26.04 -4.32
C PRO A 51 2.06 -26.26 -4.71
N TYR A 52 1.21 -26.44 -3.72
CA TYR A 52 -0.24 -26.46 -3.95
C TYR A 52 -0.76 -25.05 -4.18
N GLU A 53 -1.68 -24.88 -5.13
CA GLU A 53 -2.41 -23.61 -5.30
C GLU A 53 -3.34 -23.36 -4.11
N THR A 54 -3.97 -24.39 -3.61
CA THR A 54 -4.84 -24.37 -2.44
C THR A 54 -4.58 -25.57 -1.56
N THR A 55 -4.55 -25.38 -0.26
CA THR A 55 -4.43 -26.46 0.71
C THR A 55 -5.23 -26.13 1.97
N ASN A 56 -5.64 -27.15 2.70
CA ASN A 56 -6.23 -26.96 4.01
C ASN A 56 -5.14 -26.50 4.98
N LYS A 57 -5.43 -25.47 5.75
CA LYS A 57 -4.54 -25.04 6.82
C LYS A 57 -4.51 -26.07 7.94
N PRO A 58 -3.41 -26.18 8.73
CA PRO A 58 -3.37 -27.04 9.90
C PRO A 58 -4.44 -26.62 10.93
N VAL A 59 -5.00 -27.60 11.62
CA VAL A 59 -5.95 -27.35 12.70
C VAL A 59 -5.17 -27.26 14.01
N THR A 60 -4.86 -26.05 14.45
CA THR A 60 -4.00 -25.79 15.62
C THR A 60 -4.75 -25.22 16.83
N GLY A 61 -6.08 -25.28 16.85
CA GLY A 61 -6.89 -24.78 17.96
C GLY A 61 -8.30 -24.40 17.55
N ALA A 62 -9.01 -23.73 18.45
CA ALA A 62 -10.36 -23.25 18.18
C ALA A 62 -10.41 -22.27 17.02
N ALA A 63 -11.42 -22.38 16.18
CA ALA A 63 -11.64 -21.42 15.10
C ALA A 63 -11.94 -20.03 15.67
N THR A 64 -11.10 -19.05 15.32
CA THR A 64 -11.34 -17.65 15.68
C THR A 64 -12.09 -16.95 14.56
N LYS A 65 -13.10 -16.17 14.93
CA LYS A 65 -13.81 -15.32 13.97
C LYS A 65 -12.86 -14.25 13.46
N ARG A 66 -12.56 -14.25 12.16
CA ARG A 66 -11.77 -13.19 11.53
C ARG A 66 -12.56 -11.90 11.55
N GLN A 67 -11.95 -10.84 12.03
CA GLN A 67 -12.43 -9.48 11.79
C GLN A 67 -11.64 -8.89 10.62
N PRO A 68 -12.31 -8.46 9.53
CA PRO A 68 -11.61 -7.78 8.45
C PRO A 68 -11.05 -6.45 8.96
N LEU A 69 -9.88 -6.06 8.45
CA LEU A 69 -9.36 -4.73 8.70
C LEU A 69 -10.32 -3.69 8.10
N PRO A 70 -10.56 -2.57 8.79
CA PRO A 70 -11.34 -1.49 8.22
C PRO A 70 -10.64 -0.95 6.96
N THR A 71 -11.42 -0.63 5.94
CA THR A 71 -10.91 -0.07 4.68
C THR A 71 -11.17 1.43 4.58
N ASN A 72 -12.18 1.93 5.31
CA ASN A 72 -12.53 3.34 5.34
C ASN A 72 -12.07 3.99 6.65
N ASP A 73 -11.74 5.27 6.59
CA ASP A 73 -11.42 6.06 7.77
C ASP A 73 -12.00 7.46 7.64
N ASN A 74 -12.65 7.92 8.69
CA ASN A 74 -13.15 9.27 8.82
C ASN A 74 -12.25 10.17 9.68
N PHE A 75 -11.09 9.64 10.11
CA PHE A 75 -10.06 10.32 10.89
C PHE A 75 -10.58 10.98 12.20
N ARG A 76 -11.57 10.36 12.83
CA ARG A 76 -12.12 10.81 14.13
C ARG A 76 -11.53 10.06 15.33
N SER A 77 -10.86 8.96 15.07
CA SER A 77 -10.23 8.12 16.09
C SER A 77 -8.75 8.37 16.18
N TYR A 78 -8.19 8.28 17.38
CA TYR A 78 -6.76 8.32 17.64
C TYR A 78 -6.36 7.07 18.45
N PRO A 79 -5.24 6.43 18.15
CA PRO A 79 -4.30 6.68 17.07
C PRO A 79 -4.84 6.25 15.69
N LEU A 80 -4.04 6.44 14.63
CA LEU A 80 -4.33 5.87 13.30
C LEU A 80 -4.57 4.37 13.41
N GLY A 81 -5.57 3.86 12.69
CA GLY A 81 -5.88 2.44 12.65
C GLY A 81 -4.78 1.61 11.97
N MET A 82 -4.77 0.29 12.25
CA MET A 82 -3.74 -0.63 11.75
C MET A 82 -3.75 -0.82 10.21
N GLN A 83 -4.79 -0.38 9.51
CA GLN A 83 -4.86 -0.36 8.05
C GLN A 83 -3.89 0.63 7.42
N TRP A 84 -3.39 1.61 8.19
CA TRP A 84 -2.53 2.65 7.71
C TRP A 84 -1.04 2.34 7.91
N GLN A 85 -0.24 2.68 6.92
CA GLN A 85 1.22 2.52 6.95
C GLN A 85 1.89 3.77 6.38
N TRP A 86 2.91 4.26 7.07
CA TRP A 86 3.76 5.32 6.55
C TRP A 86 4.81 4.73 5.60
N ASN A 87 5.08 5.42 4.50
CA ASN A 87 6.12 4.99 3.55
C ASN A 87 7.54 5.03 4.19
N HIS A 88 7.78 6.03 5.05
CA HIS A 88 9.00 6.18 5.84
C HIS A 88 8.62 6.38 7.30
N ASN A 89 9.63 6.44 8.19
CA ASN A 89 9.39 6.92 9.55
C ASN A 89 8.82 8.35 9.47
N PRO A 90 7.60 8.59 9.96
CA PRO A 90 6.97 9.88 9.86
C PRO A 90 7.68 10.91 10.75
N ASP A 91 7.68 12.14 10.31
CA ASP A 91 7.90 13.27 11.19
C ASP A 91 6.59 13.57 11.92
N ASN A 92 6.54 13.26 13.21
CA ASN A 92 5.31 13.42 14.00
C ASN A 92 4.88 14.88 14.18
N SER A 93 5.74 15.83 13.91
CA SER A 93 5.39 17.26 13.87
C SER A 93 4.67 17.66 12.57
N ALA A 94 4.81 16.83 11.53
CA ALA A 94 4.28 17.12 10.19
C ALA A 94 2.91 16.49 9.90
N TRP A 95 2.25 15.88 10.88
CA TRP A 95 0.88 15.38 10.72
C TRP A 95 0.05 15.48 12.00
N SER A 96 -1.27 15.49 11.88
CA SER A 96 -2.17 15.54 13.03
C SER A 96 -3.56 15.02 12.70
N LEU A 97 -4.16 14.29 13.66
CA LEU A 97 -5.58 13.93 13.71
C LEU A 97 -6.38 14.85 14.63
N LEU A 98 -5.70 15.64 15.47
CA LEU A 98 -6.32 16.39 16.56
C LEU A 98 -6.59 17.86 16.19
N GLU A 99 -5.81 18.44 15.29
CA GLU A 99 -5.96 19.84 14.90
C GLU A 99 -7.30 20.14 14.21
N ARG A 100 -7.83 19.17 13.48
CA ARG A 100 -9.13 19.26 12.80
C ARG A 100 -9.82 17.90 12.86
N PRO A 101 -10.66 17.65 13.85
CA PRO A 101 -11.34 16.36 14.00
C PRO A 101 -12.08 15.93 12.73
N GLY A 102 -11.90 14.68 12.33
CA GLY A 102 -12.45 14.15 11.09
C GLY A 102 -11.61 14.42 9.83
N TRP A 103 -10.37 14.88 10.01
CA TRP A 103 -9.40 15.09 8.95
C TRP A 103 -8.01 14.64 9.40
N LEU A 104 -7.31 13.99 8.50
CA LEU A 104 -5.87 13.85 8.63
C LEU A 104 -5.21 15.11 8.06
N ARG A 105 -4.49 15.84 8.88
CA ARG A 105 -3.65 16.94 8.43
C ARG A 105 -2.26 16.43 8.10
N LEU A 106 -1.80 16.72 6.90
CA LEU A 106 -0.42 16.50 6.48
C LEU A 106 0.21 17.86 6.18
N ARG A 107 1.42 18.09 6.68
CA ARG A 107 2.21 19.27 6.34
C ARG A 107 3.26 18.89 5.33
N THR A 108 3.45 19.74 4.35
CA THR A 108 4.59 19.64 3.45
C THR A 108 5.88 19.90 4.23
N SER A 109 6.94 19.19 3.88
CA SER A 109 8.23 19.31 4.55
C SER A 109 9.34 19.54 3.53
N ALA A 110 10.30 18.64 3.40
CA ALA A 110 11.38 18.76 2.44
C ALA A 110 10.89 18.57 1.00
N THR A 111 11.38 19.41 0.09
CA THR A 111 11.18 19.22 -1.35
C THR A 111 11.92 17.96 -1.81
N VAL A 112 11.25 17.11 -2.54
CA VAL A 112 11.80 15.86 -3.07
C VAL A 112 11.52 15.76 -4.58
N SER A 113 12.41 15.12 -5.30
CA SER A 113 12.26 14.93 -6.75
C SER A 113 11.31 13.78 -7.10
N ARG A 114 11.20 12.78 -6.21
CA ARG A 114 10.36 11.59 -6.38
C ARG A 114 9.41 11.41 -5.21
N LEU A 115 8.18 10.98 -5.50
CA LEU A 115 7.18 10.69 -4.48
C LEU A 115 7.64 9.63 -3.48
N THR A 116 8.43 8.65 -3.93
CA THR A 116 8.99 7.59 -3.08
C THR A 116 9.92 8.12 -1.97
N GLN A 117 10.40 9.34 -2.08
CA GLN A 117 11.26 10.01 -1.08
C GLN A 117 10.45 10.86 -0.09
N ALA A 118 9.16 11.11 -0.35
CA ALA A 118 8.32 11.92 0.52
C ALA A 118 8.03 11.19 1.84
N ARG A 119 8.17 11.92 2.98
CA ARG A 119 8.01 11.35 4.32
C ARG A 119 6.58 11.35 4.84
N ASN A 120 5.74 12.23 4.33
CA ASN A 120 4.35 12.39 4.75
C ASN A 120 3.38 11.62 3.84
N MET A 121 3.75 10.42 3.44
CA MET A 121 2.91 9.52 2.66
C MET A 121 2.28 8.46 3.53
N LEU A 122 0.96 8.50 3.63
CA LEU A 122 0.17 7.51 4.33
C LEU A 122 -0.50 6.58 3.32
N THR A 123 -0.32 5.28 3.48
CA THR A 123 -0.75 4.28 2.52
C THR A 123 -1.63 3.21 3.15
N GLN A 124 -2.46 2.58 2.34
CA GLN A 124 -3.14 1.32 2.64
C GLN A 124 -2.73 0.26 1.63
N ARG A 125 -2.73 -1.00 2.05
CA ARG A 125 -2.51 -2.12 1.12
C ARG A 125 -3.68 -2.26 0.16
N ILE A 126 -3.35 -2.61 -1.07
CA ILE A 126 -4.30 -2.95 -2.12
C ILE A 126 -4.55 -4.46 -2.04
N TYR A 127 -5.83 -4.85 -2.14
CA TYR A 127 -6.27 -6.24 -2.16
C TYR A 127 -7.07 -6.48 -3.45
N ALA A 128 -6.44 -6.32 -4.60
CA ALA A 128 -7.06 -6.65 -5.88
C ALA A 128 -6.66 -8.08 -6.27
N PHE A 129 -7.58 -9.02 -6.19
CA PHE A 129 -7.39 -10.40 -6.64
C PHE A 129 -8.31 -10.69 -7.83
N GLU A 130 -7.71 -11.17 -8.89
CA GLU A 130 -8.25 -11.74 -10.15
C GLU A 130 -9.57 -11.20 -10.75
N LYS A 131 -10.53 -10.75 -9.98
CA LYS A 131 -11.85 -10.26 -10.49
C LYS A 131 -12.43 -9.11 -9.68
N SER A 132 -11.70 -8.59 -8.71
CA SER A 132 -12.15 -7.46 -7.88
C SER A 132 -11.27 -6.25 -8.09
N ALA A 133 -11.88 -5.13 -8.41
CA ALA A 133 -11.16 -3.85 -8.44
C ALA A 133 -10.97 -3.32 -7.03
N SER A 134 -9.78 -2.82 -6.73
CA SER A 134 -9.55 -2.00 -5.54
C SER A 134 -9.78 -0.54 -5.89
N MET A 135 -10.58 0.14 -5.07
CA MET A 135 -10.92 1.54 -5.28
C MET A 135 -10.69 2.33 -4.00
N GLY A 136 -9.96 3.44 -4.14
CA GLY A 136 -9.79 4.43 -3.08
C GLY A 136 -10.36 5.79 -3.48
N THR A 137 -11.09 6.42 -2.57
CA THR A 137 -11.56 7.80 -2.74
C THR A 137 -11.13 8.61 -1.54
N ILE A 138 -10.52 9.77 -1.78
CA ILE A 138 -10.18 10.72 -0.73
C ILE A 138 -10.98 12.01 -0.90
N ARG A 139 -11.37 12.60 0.22
CA ARG A 139 -11.82 13.98 0.32
C ARG A 139 -10.61 14.83 0.71
N LEU A 140 -10.22 15.76 -0.12
CA LEU A 140 -8.99 16.52 0.00
C LEU A 140 -9.28 18.00 0.13
N ASP A 141 -8.79 18.62 1.18
CA ASP A 141 -8.80 20.08 1.36
C ASP A 141 -7.49 20.65 0.82
N VAL A 142 -7.58 21.44 -0.25
CA VAL A 142 -6.48 22.04 -0.98
C VAL A 142 -6.40 23.56 -0.77
N SER A 143 -7.13 24.09 0.20
CA SER A 143 -7.22 25.53 0.47
C SER A 143 -5.91 26.15 0.98
N LYS A 144 -5.04 25.33 1.55
CA LYS A 144 -3.76 25.76 2.16
C LYS A 144 -2.52 25.38 1.37
N LEU A 145 -2.68 24.79 0.19
CA LEU A 145 -1.55 24.49 -0.68
C LEU A 145 -0.86 25.77 -1.12
N GLN A 146 0.47 25.74 -1.15
CA GLN A 146 1.32 26.83 -1.55
C GLN A 146 2.02 26.51 -2.88
N GLU A 147 2.70 27.51 -3.43
CA GLU A 147 3.48 27.38 -4.67
C GLU A 147 4.45 26.18 -4.59
N GLY A 148 4.35 25.28 -5.55
CA GLY A 148 5.15 24.06 -5.63
C GLY A 148 4.60 22.86 -4.86
N ASP A 149 3.57 23.01 -4.02
CA ASP A 149 2.96 21.90 -3.31
C ASP A 149 2.15 20.99 -4.22
N TYR A 150 2.19 19.68 -3.90
CA TYR A 150 1.34 18.64 -4.47
C TYR A 150 0.59 17.92 -3.36
N ALA A 151 -0.71 17.73 -3.53
CA ALA A 151 -1.51 16.87 -2.65
C ALA A 151 -2.51 16.05 -3.45
N GLY A 152 -2.63 14.76 -3.15
CA GLY A 152 -3.50 13.90 -3.93
C GLY A 152 -3.55 12.45 -3.47
N ILE A 153 -3.96 11.58 -4.39
CA ILE A 153 -4.00 10.13 -4.24
C ILE A 153 -3.03 9.48 -5.21
N CYS A 154 -2.42 8.39 -4.81
CA CYS A 154 -1.52 7.64 -5.68
C CYS A 154 -1.73 6.13 -5.58
N ILE A 155 -1.42 5.45 -6.67
CA ILE A 155 -1.12 4.04 -6.69
C ILE A 155 0.38 3.95 -6.48
N PHE A 156 0.78 3.51 -5.26
CA PHE A 156 2.14 3.65 -4.79
C PHE A 156 2.92 2.36 -4.92
N LEU A 157 3.85 2.37 -5.84
CA LEU A 157 4.87 1.35 -6.07
C LEU A 157 6.09 2.06 -6.70
N ASP A 158 7.08 1.36 -7.15
CA ASP A 158 8.13 1.87 -8.02
C ASP A 158 8.08 1.08 -9.34
N PRO A 159 7.49 1.64 -10.40
CA PRO A 159 6.99 3.03 -10.59
C PRO A 159 5.63 3.30 -9.94
N TYR A 160 5.31 4.56 -9.66
CA TYR A 160 4.03 5.02 -9.11
C TYR A 160 3.20 5.79 -10.14
N SER A 161 1.90 5.93 -9.86
CA SER A 161 1.00 6.83 -10.57
C SER A 161 0.24 7.69 -9.57
N MET A 162 0.16 9.00 -9.79
CA MET A 162 -0.42 9.97 -8.87
C MET A 162 -1.39 10.89 -9.59
N LEU A 163 -2.57 11.10 -8.99
CA LEU A 163 -3.51 12.16 -9.33
C LEU A 163 -3.51 13.16 -8.18
N ALA A 164 -3.18 14.42 -8.45
CA ALA A 164 -2.98 15.44 -7.43
C ALA A 164 -3.44 16.82 -7.88
N VAL A 165 -3.64 17.72 -6.91
CA VAL A 165 -3.65 19.15 -7.13
C VAL A 165 -2.26 19.70 -6.85
N ARG A 166 -1.77 20.50 -7.77
CA ARG A 166 -0.55 21.29 -7.66
C ARG A 166 -0.88 22.76 -7.65
N VAL A 167 -0.11 23.57 -6.93
CA VAL A 167 -0.09 25.03 -7.11
C VAL A 167 1.12 25.41 -7.93
N LYS A 168 0.89 26.08 -9.06
CA LYS A 168 1.91 26.65 -9.93
C LYS A 168 1.45 27.97 -10.49
N ASP A 169 2.33 28.96 -10.46
CA ASP A 169 2.03 30.35 -10.89
C ASP A 169 0.78 30.92 -10.17
N ARG A 170 0.64 30.56 -8.87
CA ARG A 170 -0.50 30.91 -8.00
C ARG A 170 -1.85 30.34 -8.45
N GLN A 171 -1.82 29.33 -9.31
CA GLN A 171 -3.02 28.65 -9.80
C GLN A 171 -3.02 27.19 -9.37
N LYS A 172 -4.20 26.70 -8.97
CA LYS A 172 -4.43 25.27 -8.72
C LYS A 172 -4.59 24.58 -10.07
N GLN A 173 -3.85 23.48 -10.26
CA GLN A 173 -3.91 22.65 -11.46
C GLN A 173 -4.14 21.20 -11.05
N LEU A 174 -4.99 20.48 -11.79
CA LEU A 174 -5.09 19.03 -11.67
C LEU A 174 -3.94 18.40 -12.44
N VAL A 175 -3.21 17.52 -11.78
CA VAL A 175 -2.00 16.92 -12.35
C VAL A 175 -2.12 15.39 -12.27
N TRP A 176 -1.90 14.74 -13.41
CA TRP A 176 -1.59 13.34 -13.46
C TRP A 176 -0.09 13.18 -13.70
N ARG A 177 0.57 12.53 -12.75
CA ARG A 177 2.01 12.26 -12.81
C ARG A 177 2.24 10.76 -12.74
N GLN A 178 3.00 10.25 -13.68
CA GLN A 178 3.35 8.85 -13.76
C GLN A 178 4.86 8.70 -13.79
N ASP A 179 5.35 7.83 -12.95
CA ASP A 179 6.73 7.40 -12.93
C ASP A 179 6.98 6.40 -14.06
N THR A 180 8.19 6.32 -14.58
CA THR A 180 8.58 5.34 -15.57
C THR A 180 9.52 4.31 -14.94
N LEU A 181 9.50 3.08 -15.47
CA LEU A 181 10.45 2.06 -15.07
C LEU A 181 11.89 2.57 -15.25
N ARG A 182 12.75 2.27 -14.30
CA ARG A 182 14.17 2.58 -14.38
C ARG A 182 14.81 1.89 -15.58
N VAL A 183 15.19 2.67 -16.57
CA VAL A 183 16.13 2.25 -17.59
C VAL A 183 17.37 3.10 -17.40
N HIS A 184 18.42 2.53 -16.79
CA HIS A 184 19.74 3.17 -16.61
C HIS A 184 19.72 4.54 -15.90
N ASP A 185 19.24 4.60 -14.65
CA ASP A 185 19.32 5.78 -13.75
C ASP A 185 18.78 7.13 -14.30
N ASN A 186 18.36 7.19 -15.55
CA ASN A 186 17.69 8.34 -16.14
C ASN A 186 16.20 8.26 -15.90
N PHE A 187 15.76 9.03 -14.92
CA PHE A 187 14.40 9.08 -14.46
C PHE A 187 13.75 10.39 -14.88
N THR A 188 12.77 10.32 -15.76
CA THR A 188 11.94 11.48 -16.10
C THR A 188 10.48 11.09 -15.94
N PRO A 189 9.81 11.55 -14.88
CA PRO A 189 8.38 11.30 -14.74
C PRO A 189 7.64 12.03 -15.86
N SER A 190 6.65 11.37 -16.45
CA SER A 190 5.70 12.05 -17.31
C SER A 190 4.68 12.78 -16.45
N GLU A 191 4.39 14.02 -16.80
CA GLU A 191 3.41 14.83 -16.11
C GLU A 191 2.48 15.50 -17.13
N ARG A 192 1.18 15.35 -16.89
CA ARG A 192 0.13 16.08 -17.62
C ARG A 192 -0.62 16.94 -16.60
N ALA A 193 -0.69 18.23 -16.86
CA ALA A 193 -1.42 19.17 -16.05
C ALA A 193 -2.59 19.74 -16.83
N GLU A 194 -3.74 19.87 -16.17
CA GLU A 194 -4.93 20.51 -16.71
C GLU A 194 -5.33 21.67 -15.81
N ALA A 195 -5.55 22.83 -16.41
CA ALA A 195 -6.12 23.97 -15.73
C ALA A 195 -7.64 23.79 -15.66
N VAL A 196 -8.13 23.45 -14.47
CA VAL A 196 -9.55 23.30 -14.17
C VAL A 196 -9.87 24.16 -12.97
N GLU A 197 -11.11 24.63 -12.87
CA GLU A 197 -11.56 25.33 -11.68
C GLU A 197 -11.59 24.37 -10.49
N ILE A 198 -10.74 24.62 -9.49
CA ILE A 198 -10.59 23.76 -8.32
C ILE A 198 -10.99 24.56 -7.08
N GLY A 199 -12.07 24.10 -6.45
CA GLY A 199 -12.50 24.65 -5.17
C GLY A 199 -11.57 24.26 -4.02
N ASP A 200 -11.91 24.68 -2.82
CA ASP A 200 -11.10 24.40 -1.62
C ASP A 200 -11.13 22.92 -1.20
N VAL A 201 -12.22 22.22 -1.49
CA VAL A 201 -12.37 20.79 -1.18
C VAL A 201 -12.77 20.04 -2.43
N ILE A 202 -12.04 18.97 -2.73
CA ILE A 202 -12.28 18.12 -3.89
C ILE A 202 -12.31 16.64 -3.48
N TYR A 203 -12.78 15.81 -4.39
CA TYR A 203 -12.75 14.35 -4.26
C TYR A 203 -11.88 13.78 -5.37
N LEU A 204 -10.90 12.98 -5.01
CA LEU A 204 -10.06 12.24 -5.94
C LEU A 204 -10.31 10.74 -5.75
N ARG A 205 -10.37 10.01 -6.87
CA ARG A 205 -10.58 8.56 -6.87
C ARG A 205 -9.55 7.87 -7.74
N ALA A 206 -8.99 6.78 -7.23
CA ALA A 206 -8.16 5.85 -7.98
C ALA A 206 -8.81 4.47 -7.97
N THR A 207 -8.77 3.78 -9.11
CA THR A 207 -9.25 2.41 -9.27
C THR A 207 -8.17 1.57 -9.91
N ILE A 208 -7.96 0.37 -9.39
CA ILE A 208 -7.03 -0.64 -9.91
C ILE A 208 -7.87 -1.86 -10.24
N SER A 209 -7.80 -2.30 -11.47
CA SER A 209 -8.50 -3.48 -11.99
C SER A 209 -7.53 -4.44 -12.65
#